data_311a4de0192e0545e57f4d8b433a5928
#
_entry.id   311a4de0192e0545e57f4d8b433a5928
#
_cell.length_a   1.000
_cell.length_b   1.000
_cell.length_c   1.000
_cell.angle_alpha   90.00
_cell.angle_beta   90.00
_cell.angle_gamma   90.00
#
_symmetry.space_group_name_H-M   'P 1'
#
loop_
_entity.id
_entity.type
_entity.pdbx_description
1 polymer ?
#
loop_
_entity_poly.entity_id
_entity_poly.type
_entity_poly.pdbx_seq_one_letter_code
_entity_poly.pdbx_strand_id
1 'polypeptide(L)'
;MSDTMKEYIAEAEKDLLHTYNRYQIVLDKGDGVYLYDIDGKKYLDFVAGIAVFALGYQNKAYNDALKAQIDKVIHTSNYYYNVPAIEAARKIKKVSGMDRVFFTNSGAEAVEGAIKAARKYAYLKDGCTDHEIIAMNHSFHGRTMGALSVTGNPKYREAFQPMIGHIKFADLNNFQSVLDQVTDKTCAIIMETVQLSLIHISEPTRLALIS
;
A
#
# COMPACT_ATOMS: atom_id res chain seq x y z
N MET A 1 0.47 33.08 -5.89
CA MET A 1 0.01 32.12 -6.90
C MET A 1 -0.07 32.86 -8.22
N SER A 2 0.77 32.46 -9.18
CA SER A 2 0.79 33.04 -10.53
C SER A 2 -0.47 32.71 -11.33
N ASP A 3 -0.70 33.40 -12.42
CA ASP A 3 -1.81 33.08 -13.33
C ASP A 3 -1.59 31.73 -14.00
N THR A 4 -0.35 31.38 -14.33
CA THR A 4 0.03 30.04 -14.83
C THR A 4 -0.37 28.94 -13.84
N MET A 5 -0.12 29.10 -12.53
CA MET A 5 -0.53 28.13 -11.54
C MET A 5 -2.05 27.97 -11.47
N LYS A 6 -2.81 29.07 -11.58
CA LYS A 6 -4.28 29.03 -11.63
C LYS A 6 -4.79 28.28 -12.86
N GLU A 7 -4.16 28.49 -14.04
CA GLU A 7 -4.48 27.79 -15.28
C GLU A 7 -4.29 26.28 -15.14
N TYR A 8 -3.11 25.82 -14.65
CA TYR A 8 -2.87 24.39 -14.40
C TYR A 8 -3.88 23.77 -13.45
N ILE A 9 -4.24 24.47 -12.38
CA ILE A 9 -5.26 23.99 -11.43
C ILE A 9 -6.61 23.89 -12.10
N ALA A 10 -7.04 24.92 -12.85
CA ALA A 10 -8.32 24.93 -13.55
C ALA A 10 -8.42 23.82 -14.60
N GLU A 11 -7.33 23.56 -15.36
CA GLU A 11 -7.25 22.46 -16.30
C GLU A 11 -7.32 21.10 -15.58
N ALA A 12 -6.59 20.94 -14.48
CA ALA A 12 -6.62 19.70 -13.69
C ALA A 12 -8.00 19.41 -13.10
N GLU A 13 -8.71 20.43 -12.61
CA GLU A 13 -10.09 20.29 -12.09
C GLU A 13 -11.10 19.94 -13.19
N LYS A 14 -10.84 20.36 -14.42
CA LYS A 14 -11.66 20.03 -15.58
C LYS A 14 -11.38 18.63 -16.14
N ASP A 15 -10.10 18.25 -16.24
CA ASP A 15 -9.67 17.08 -17.03
C ASP A 15 -9.40 15.85 -16.16
N LEU A 16 -9.17 16.00 -14.85
CA LEU A 16 -8.95 14.89 -13.92
C LEU A 16 -10.21 14.59 -13.12
N LEU A 17 -10.56 13.32 -13.02
CA LEU A 17 -11.67 12.89 -12.16
C LEU A 17 -11.42 13.34 -10.72
N HIS A 18 -12.41 13.98 -10.11
CA HIS A 18 -12.34 14.53 -8.76
C HIS A 18 -12.47 13.42 -7.69
N THR A 19 -11.41 12.65 -7.50
CA THR A 19 -11.33 11.58 -6.49
C THR A 19 -10.65 12.02 -5.19
N TYR A 20 -9.97 13.17 -5.19
CA TYR A 20 -9.26 13.74 -4.05
C TYR A 20 -9.44 15.26 -3.99
N ASN A 21 -9.54 15.81 -2.78
CA ASN A 21 -9.43 17.24 -2.54
C ASN A 21 -7.95 17.64 -2.57
N ARG A 22 -7.48 18.20 -3.68
CA ARG A 22 -6.08 18.58 -3.86
C ARG A 22 -5.79 19.94 -3.24
N TYR A 23 -4.61 20.09 -2.65
CA TYR A 23 -4.11 21.41 -2.28
C TYR A 23 -3.89 22.25 -3.53
N GLN A 24 -4.15 23.55 -3.44
CA GLN A 24 -4.03 24.50 -4.54
C GLN A 24 -2.56 24.89 -4.78
N ILE A 25 -1.76 23.90 -5.08
CA ILE A 25 -0.31 23.99 -5.31
C ILE A 25 0.05 23.11 -6.50
N VAL A 26 0.82 23.63 -7.45
CA VAL A 26 1.36 22.86 -8.58
C VAL A 26 2.85 22.63 -8.32
N LEU A 27 3.22 21.44 -7.91
CA LEU A 27 4.60 21.05 -7.64
C LEU A 27 5.31 20.73 -8.95
N ASP A 28 6.55 21.19 -9.12
CA ASP A 28 7.36 21.02 -10.33
C ASP A 28 8.62 20.19 -10.08
N LYS A 29 9.34 20.47 -9.00
CA LYS A 29 10.61 19.79 -8.72
C LYS A 29 10.83 19.53 -7.24
N GLY A 30 11.76 18.61 -6.96
CA GLY A 30 12.22 18.32 -5.61
C GLY A 30 13.74 18.32 -5.51
N ASP A 31 14.27 18.63 -4.32
CA ASP A 31 15.69 18.56 -3.99
C ASP A 31 15.87 18.18 -2.50
N GLY A 32 16.52 17.05 -2.24
CA GLY A 32 16.66 16.49 -0.90
C GLY A 32 15.30 16.27 -0.24
N VAL A 33 15.01 17.01 0.80
CA VAL A 33 13.73 16.96 1.56
C VAL A 33 12.76 18.08 1.18
N TYR A 34 13.02 18.79 0.11
CA TYR A 34 12.23 19.94 -0.29
C TYR A 34 11.54 19.73 -1.63
N LEU A 35 10.32 20.26 -1.73
CA LEU A 35 9.58 20.44 -2.97
C LEU A 35 9.49 21.92 -3.34
N TYR A 36 9.35 22.18 -4.62
CA TYR A 36 9.18 23.52 -5.17
C TYR A 36 7.98 23.51 -6.10
N ASP A 37 7.15 24.54 -5.99
CA ASP A 37 6.09 24.75 -6.94
C ASP A 37 6.59 25.46 -8.21
N ILE A 38 5.70 25.59 -9.20
CA ILE A 38 6.02 26.25 -10.47
C ILE A 38 6.35 27.73 -10.33
N ASP A 39 5.95 28.38 -9.21
CA ASP A 39 6.32 29.75 -8.90
C ASP A 39 7.67 29.84 -8.17
N GLY A 40 8.34 28.70 -7.94
CA GLY A 40 9.63 28.59 -7.27
C GLY A 40 9.55 28.65 -5.74
N LYS A 41 8.37 28.65 -5.15
CA LYS A 41 8.21 28.61 -3.70
C LYS A 41 8.63 27.27 -3.16
N LYS A 42 9.41 27.28 -2.08
CA LYS A 42 10.00 26.12 -1.42
C LYS A 42 9.10 25.62 -0.29
N TYR A 43 8.93 24.30 -0.21
CA TYR A 43 8.18 23.60 0.82
C TYR A 43 9.05 22.49 1.43
N LEU A 44 9.05 22.36 2.75
CA LEU A 44 9.61 21.21 3.43
C LEU A 44 8.60 20.04 3.33
N ASP A 45 9.03 18.95 2.70
CA ASP A 45 8.14 17.81 2.41
C ASP A 45 8.11 16.79 3.56
N PHE A 46 7.11 16.90 4.43
CA PHE A 46 6.82 15.89 5.45
C PHE A 46 5.86 14.78 4.96
N VAL A 47 5.35 14.88 3.74
CA VAL A 47 4.43 13.88 3.16
C VAL A 47 5.21 12.75 2.48
N ALA A 48 6.30 13.10 1.80
CA ALA A 48 7.20 12.16 1.10
C ALA A 48 6.42 11.15 0.23
N GLY A 49 5.41 11.63 -0.51
CA GLY A 49 4.54 10.76 -1.32
C GLY A 49 3.73 9.76 -0.50
N ILE A 50 3.34 10.11 0.73
CA ILE A 50 2.75 9.24 1.76
C ILE A 50 3.76 8.16 2.20
N ALA A 51 4.93 8.64 2.66
CA ALA A 51 6.05 7.87 3.22
C ALA A 51 6.72 6.87 2.24
N VAL A 52 6.51 7.00 0.93
CA VAL A 52 7.12 6.11 -0.07
C VAL A 52 8.41 6.66 -0.69
N PHE A 53 8.72 7.95 -0.49
CA PHE A 53 9.90 8.62 -1.06
C PHE A 53 10.99 8.88 -0.01
N ALA A 54 11.37 7.82 0.71
CA ALA A 54 12.25 7.89 1.88
C ALA A 54 13.68 8.35 1.57
N LEU A 55 14.16 8.21 0.32
CA LEU A 55 15.49 8.67 -0.07
C LEU A 55 15.57 10.18 -0.37
N GLY A 56 14.45 10.86 -0.38
CA GLY A 56 14.35 12.25 -0.81
C GLY A 56 14.53 12.41 -2.32
N TYR A 57 14.43 13.66 -2.77
CA TYR A 57 14.50 14.02 -4.19
C TYR A 57 15.95 14.17 -4.65
N GLN A 58 16.22 13.87 -5.92
CA GLN A 58 17.54 13.98 -6.56
C GLN A 58 18.67 13.18 -5.88
N ASN A 59 18.32 12.05 -5.23
CA ASN A 59 19.34 11.14 -4.74
C ASN A 59 20.19 10.61 -5.91
N LYS A 60 21.46 11.01 -5.96
CA LYS A 60 22.33 10.73 -7.10
C LYS A 60 22.50 9.24 -7.36
N ALA A 61 22.74 8.44 -6.34
CA ALA A 61 22.95 7.00 -6.50
C ALA A 61 21.70 6.30 -7.04
N TYR A 62 20.52 6.68 -6.52
CA TYR A 62 19.24 6.15 -6.99
C TYR A 62 18.96 6.56 -8.45
N ASN A 63 19.12 7.83 -8.78
CA ASN A 63 18.87 8.35 -10.13
C ASN A 63 19.81 7.74 -11.17
N ASP A 64 21.09 7.61 -10.84
CA ASP A 64 22.08 7.01 -11.74
C ASP A 64 21.80 5.52 -11.99
N ALA A 65 21.40 4.78 -10.95
CA ALA A 65 21.01 3.39 -11.10
C ALA A 65 19.79 3.21 -11.99
N LEU A 66 18.77 4.07 -11.85
CA LEU A 66 17.58 4.05 -12.72
C LEU A 66 17.94 4.38 -14.18
N LYS A 67 18.73 5.43 -14.43
CA LYS A 67 19.18 5.80 -15.78
C LYS A 67 19.95 4.65 -16.43
N ALA A 68 20.90 4.05 -15.72
CA ALA A 68 21.66 2.92 -16.22
C ALA A 68 20.79 1.68 -16.49
N GLN A 69 19.71 1.48 -15.74
CA GLN A 69 18.78 0.36 -15.99
C GLN A 69 17.87 0.63 -17.19
N ILE A 70 17.44 1.88 -17.40
CA ILE A 70 16.66 2.28 -18.59
C ILE A 70 17.42 1.97 -19.87
N ASP A 71 18.73 2.23 -19.90
CA ASP A 71 19.59 1.96 -21.06
C ASP A 71 19.82 0.45 -21.33
N LYS A 72 19.47 -0.43 -20.38
CA LYS A 72 19.60 -1.89 -20.53
C LYS A 72 18.28 -2.53 -20.96
N VAL A 73 17.34 -2.60 -20.03
CA VAL A 73 16.03 -3.22 -20.25
C VAL A 73 15.02 -2.67 -19.25
N ILE A 74 13.87 -2.22 -19.75
CA ILE A 74 12.81 -1.63 -18.95
C ILE A 74 11.80 -2.71 -18.53
N HIS A 75 11.39 -3.59 -19.46
CA HIS A 75 10.36 -4.58 -19.21
C HIS A 75 10.61 -5.87 -20.01
N THR A 76 10.38 -7.02 -19.36
CA THR A 76 10.56 -8.35 -19.97
C THR A 76 9.35 -9.27 -19.82
N SER A 77 8.27 -8.82 -19.20
CA SER A 77 7.16 -9.64 -18.70
C SER A 77 7.60 -10.74 -17.70
N ASN A 78 6.63 -11.48 -17.17
CA ASN A 78 6.87 -12.61 -16.26
C ASN A 78 7.26 -13.93 -17.00
N TYR A 79 7.36 -13.90 -18.32
CA TYR A 79 7.81 -15.04 -19.08
C TYR A 79 9.33 -15.24 -19.01
N TYR A 80 10.08 -14.21 -18.63
CA TYR A 80 11.54 -14.25 -18.57
C TYR A 80 12.07 -13.84 -17.20
N TYR A 81 13.19 -14.43 -16.82
CA TYR A 81 13.95 -14.00 -15.66
C TYR A 81 14.71 -12.71 -15.98
N ASN A 82 14.84 -11.82 -15.01
CA ASN A 82 15.65 -10.62 -15.11
C ASN A 82 16.50 -10.41 -13.85
N VAL A 83 17.66 -9.82 -14.04
CA VAL A 83 18.65 -9.65 -12.96
C VAL A 83 18.12 -8.75 -11.84
N PRO A 84 17.54 -7.57 -12.11
CA PRO A 84 17.08 -6.68 -11.04
C PRO A 84 16.05 -7.32 -10.10
N ALA A 85 15.08 -8.06 -10.64
CA ALA A 85 14.06 -8.72 -9.82
C ALA A 85 14.67 -9.81 -8.92
N ILE A 86 15.62 -10.61 -9.45
CA ILE A 86 16.29 -11.67 -8.70
C ILE A 86 17.14 -11.07 -7.57
N GLU A 87 17.90 -10.02 -7.85
CA GLU A 87 18.73 -9.34 -6.85
C GLU A 87 17.90 -8.65 -5.77
N ALA A 88 16.80 -7.99 -6.16
CA ALA A 88 15.86 -7.39 -5.23
C ALA A 88 15.23 -8.46 -4.32
N ALA A 89 14.78 -9.59 -4.89
CA ALA A 89 14.22 -10.70 -4.11
C ALA A 89 15.23 -11.26 -3.09
N ARG A 90 16.50 -11.43 -3.48
CA ARG A 90 17.57 -11.88 -2.55
C ARG A 90 17.73 -10.94 -1.37
N LYS A 91 17.76 -9.63 -1.61
CA LYS A 91 17.90 -8.60 -0.56
C LYS A 91 16.69 -8.60 0.38
N ILE A 92 15.47 -8.61 -0.19
CA ILE A 92 14.23 -8.62 0.59
C ILE A 92 14.15 -9.88 1.46
N LYS A 93 14.44 -11.05 0.92
CA LYS A 93 14.48 -12.31 1.69
C LYS A 93 15.43 -12.22 2.89
N LYS A 94 16.61 -11.66 2.69
CA LYS A 94 17.62 -11.53 3.75
C LYS A 94 17.14 -10.67 4.94
N VAL A 95 16.37 -9.61 4.67
CA VAL A 95 15.92 -8.68 5.72
C VAL A 95 14.55 -9.02 6.29
N SER A 96 13.71 -9.74 5.54
CA SER A 96 12.36 -10.10 5.97
C SER A 96 12.27 -11.48 6.64
N GLY A 97 13.27 -12.35 6.43
CA GLY A 97 13.21 -13.76 6.86
C GLY A 97 12.22 -14.62 6.07
N MET A 98 11.58 -14.08 5.03
CA MET A 98 10.64 -14.83 4.19
C MET A 98 11.34 -15.66 3.12
N ASP A 99 10.73 -16.77 2.69
CA ASP A 99 11.33 -17.67 1.71
C ASP A 99 11.18 -17.19 0.27
N ARG A 100 10.12 -16.43 -0.04
CA ARG A 100 9.79 -16.02 -1.40
C ARG A 100 9.24 -14.60 -1.43
N VAL A 101 9.37 -13.94 -2.59
CA VAL A 101 8.87 -12.60 -2.85
C VAL A 101 7.95 -12.63 -4.05
N PHE A 102 6.83 -11.94 -3.94
CA PHE A 102 5.91 -11.66 -5.03
C PHE A 102 5.87 -10.15 -5.29
N PHE A 103 6.34 -9.74 -6.45
CA PHE A 103 6.35 -8.34 -6.86
C PHE A 103 5.04 -7.96 -7.56
N THR A 104 4.52 -6.80 -7.21
CA THR A 104 3.30 -6.21 -7.77
C THR A 104 3.53 -4.72 -8.05
N ASN A 105 2.58 -4.08 -8.76
CA ASN A 105 2.69 -2.65 -9.10
C ASN A 105 2.21 -1.73 -7.96
N SER A 106 1.49 -2.27 -6.98
CA SER A 106 0.95 -1.47 -5.88
C SER A 106 0.73 -2.31 -4.62
N GLY A 107 0.60 -1.63 -3.47
CA GLY A 107 0.20 -2.28 -2.21
C GLY A 107 -1.18 -2.93 -2.29
N ALA A 108 -2.14 -2.33 -3.00
CA ALA A 108 -3.45 -2.93 -3.23
C ALA A 108 -3.34 -4.27 -3.97
N GLU A 109 -2.53 -4.37 -5.02
CA GLU A 109 -2.28 -5.63 -5.71
C GLU A 109 -1.56 -6.66 -4.84
N ALA A 110 -0.65 -6.23 -3.96
CA ALA A 110 -0.02 -7.12 -2.99
C ALA A 110 -1.04 -7.72 -2.02
N VAL A 111 -1.98 -6.92 -1.54
CA VAL A 111 -3.09 -7.40 -0.70
C VAL A 111 -4.03 -8.33 -1.47
N GLU A 112 -4.37 -8.03 -2.72
CA GLU A 112 -5.11 -8.95 -3.59
C GLU A 112 -4.39 -10.31 -3.71
N GLY A 113 -3.08 -10.26 -3.92
CA GLY A 113 -2.22 -11.46 -3.96
C GLY A 113 -2.27 -12.25 -2.66
N ALA A 114 -2.20 -11.57 -1.50
CA ALA A 114 -2.26 -12.19 -0.19
C ALA A 114 -3.61 -12.87 0.08
N ILE A 115 -4.73 -12.20 -0.23
CA ILE A 115 -6.10 -12.76 -0.13
C ILE A 115 -6.21 -14.02 -0.99
N LYS A 116 -5.76 -13.96 -2.24
CA LYS A 116 -5.80 -15.10 -3.16
C LYS A 116 -4.91 -16.24 -2.70
N ALA A 117 -3.72 -15.95 -2.19
CA ALA A 117 -2.79 -16.95 -1.66
C ALA A 117 -3.39 -17.68 -0.44
N ALA A 118 -3.97 -16.94 0.51
CA ALA A 118 -4.62 -17.50 1.69
C ALA A 118 -5.78 -18.43 1.31
N ARG A 119 -6.69 -17.96 0.48
CA ARG A 119 -7.83 -18.77 0.01
C ARG A 119 -7.40 -19.99 -0.82
N LYS A 120 -6.41 -19.83 -1.71
CA LYS A 120 -5.91 -20.95 -2.51
C LYS A 120 -5.22 -22.00 -1.64
N TYR A 121 -4.44 -21.57 -0.64
CA TYR A 121 -3.80 -22.48 0.30
C TYR A 121 -4.83 -23.31 1.09
N ALA A 122 -5.86 -22.65 1.62
CA ALA A 122 -6.92 -23.35 2.34
C ALA A 122 -7.70 -24.31 1.44
N TYR A 123 -8.08 -23.88 0.24
CA TYR A 123 -8.72 -24.74 -0.77
C TYR A 123 -7.92 -26.01 -1.09
N LEU A 124 -6.59 -25.89 -1.18
CA LEU A 124 -5.75 -27.06 -1.45
C LEU A 124 -5.69 -28.06 -0.28
N LYS A 125 -6.09 -27.64 0.92
CA LYS A 125 -6.15 -28.52 2.10
C LYS A 125 -7.44 -29.31 2.20
N ASP A 126 -8.58 -28.69 1.88
CA ASP A 126 -9.89 -29.26 2.17
C ASP A 126 -10.90 -29.22 1.01
N GLY A 127 -10.58 -28.51 -0.10
CA GLY A 127 -11.45 -28.38 -1.26
C GLY A 127 -12.61 -27.39 -1.08
N CYS A 128 -12.71 -26.72 0.08
CA CYS A 128 -13.77 -25.74 0.35
C CYS A 128 -13.47 -24.35 -0.20
N THR A 129 -14.51 -23.55 -0.46
CA THR A 129 -14.40 -22.19 -1.04
C THR A 129 -14.98 -21.11 -0.14
N ASP A 130 -15.49 -21.46 1.03
CA ASP A 130 -16.15 -20.59 1.98
C ASP A 130 -15.27 -20.15 3.16
N HIS A 131 -13.94 -20.19 2.94
CA HIS A 131 -12.96 -19.78 3.94
C HIS A 131 -13.06 -18.30 4.28
N GLU A 132 -12.87 -18.01 5.56
CA GLU A 132 -12.99 -16.69 6.16
C GLU A 132 -11.62 -16.03 6.36
N ILE A 133 -11.59 -14.70 6.21
CA ILE A 133 -10.43 -13.87 6.54
C ILE A 133 -10.85 -12.88 7.62
N ILE A 134 -10.06 -12.76 8.68
CA ILE A 134 -10.25 -11.75 9.71
C ILE A 134 -9.36 -10.55 9.38
N ALA A 135 -9.94 -9.36 9.30
CA ALA A 135 -9.24 -8.09 9.12
C ALA A 135 -9.42 -7.19 10.36
N MET A 136 -8.60 -6.15 10.50
CA MET A 136 -8.71 -5.26 11.65
C MET A 136 -9.62 -4.06 11.37
N ASN A 137 -10.41 -3.66 12.34
CA ASN A 137 -11.12 -2.39 12.33
C ASN A 137 -10.13 -1.23 12.14
N HIS A 138 -10.57 -0.17 11.46
CA HIS A 138 -9.77 1.03 11.15
C HIS A 138 -8.54 0.79 10.27
N SER A 139 -8.34 -0.42 9.72
CA SER A 139 -7.25 -0.74 8.82
C SER A 139 -7.42 -0.10 7.43
N PHE A 140 -6.29 0.02 6.72
CA PHE A 140 -6.27 0.42 5.32
C PHE A 140 -5.42 -0.52 4.48
N HIS A 141 -6.04 -1.25 3.56
CA HIS A 141 -5.38 -2.28 2.75
C HIS A 141 -5.40 -1.97 1.24
N GLY A 142 -6.09 -0.94 0.82
CA GLY A 142 -6.15 -0.53 -0.58
C GLY A 142 -7.55 -0.20 -1.08
N ARG A 143 -7.65 0.13 -2.39
CA ARG A 143 -8.89 0.60 -3.02
C ARG A 143 -9.43 -0.29 -4.13
N THR A 144 -8.73 -1.38 -4.48
CA THR A 144 -9.31 -2.45 -5.33
C THR A 144 -10.41 -3.19 -4.57
N MET A 145 -11.33 -3.83 -5.24
CA MET A 145 -12.50 -4.44 -4.58
C MET A 145 -12.11 -5.46 -3.51
N GLY A 146 -11.11 -6.31 -3.74
CA GLY A 146 -10.63 -7.25 -2.73
C GLY A 146 -9.91 -6.56 -1.57
N ALA A 147 -8.98 -5.66 -1.85
CA ALA A 147 -8.27 -4.91 -0.81
C ALA A 147 -9.23 -4.00 0.00
N LEU A 148 -10.22 -3.40 -0.68
CA LEU A 148 -11.26 -2.62 -0.03
C LEU A 148 -12.13 -3.49 0.89
N SER A 149 -12.40 -4.73 0.51
CA SER A 149 -13.20 -5.66 1.32
C SER A 149 -12.58 -5.97 2.67
N VAL A 150 -11.25 -5.98 2.77
CA VAL A 150 -10.51 -6.19 4.03
C VAL A 150 -10.11 -4.89 4.72
N THR A 151 -10.42 -3.72 4.13
CA THR A 151 -10.21 -2.40 4.74
C THR A 151 -11.25 -2.14 5.81
N GLY A 152 -10.80 -1.89 7.06
CA GLY A 152 -11.66 -1.87 8.25
C GLY A 152 -12.50 -0.59 8.45
N ASN A 153 -12.41 0.41 7.58
CA ASN A 153 -13.24 1.62 7.66
C ASN A 153 -14.54 1.45 6.86
N PRO A 154 -15.72 1.38 7.51
CA PRO A 154 -17.00 1.19 6.83
C PRO A 154 -17.30 2.25 5.77
N LYS A 155 -16.95 3.51 6.03
CA LYS A 155 -17.19 4.64 5.11
C LYS A 155 -16.55 4.46 3.73
N TYR A 156 -15.44 3.71 3.65
CA TYR A 156 -14.79 3.45 2.38
C TYR A 156 -15.49 2.35 1.57
N ARG A 157 -16.28 1.50 2.22
CA ARG A 157 -16.90 0.31 1.63
C ARG A 157 -18.38 0.48 1.28
N GLU A 158 -19.10 1.38 1.96
CA GLU A 158 -20.57 1.45 1.89
C GLU A 158 -21.09 1.67 0.49
N ALA A 159 -20.45 2.55 -0.30
CA ALA A 159 -20.88 2.88 -1.66
C ALA A 159 -20.54 1.80 -2.71
N PHE A 160 -19.75 0.77 -2.33
CA PHE A 160 -19.21 -0.23 -3.24
C PHE A 160 -19.69 -1.66 -2.95
N GLN A 161 -20.79 -1.79 -2.20
CA GLN A 161 -21.38 -3.10 -1.91
C GLN A 161 -21.98 -3.76 -3.18
N PRO A 162 -21.97 -5.12 -3.29
CA PRO A 162 -21.45 -6.06 -2.30
C PRO A 162 -19.91 -6.21 -2.35
N MET A 163 -19.28 -6.30 -1.18
CA MET A 163 -17.87 -6.66 -1.05
C MET A 163 -17.65 -8.16 -1.26
N ILE A 164 -16.38 -8.60 -1.39
CA ILE A 164 -16.10 -10.04 -1.38
C ILE A 164 -16.55 -10.64 -0.04
N GLY A 165 -17.21 -11.80 -0.10
CA GLY A 165 -17.75 -12.47 1.08
C GLY A 165 -16.68 -13.04 2.02
N HIS A 166 -17.15 -13.48 3.20
CA HIS A 166 -16.35 -14.19 4.21
C HIS A 166 -15.21 -13.34 4.80
N ILE A 167 -15.45 -12.05 5.00
CA ILE A 167 -14.55 -11.15 5.72
C ILE A 167 -15.19 -10.80 7.06
N LYS A 168 -14.45 -10.98 8.13
CA LYS A 168 -14.79 -10.62 9.50
C LYS A 168 -13.87 -9.51 9.98
N PHE A 169 -14.31 -8.75 10.98
CA PHE A 169 -13.52 -7.65 11.52
C PHE A 169 -13.35 -7.81 13.03
N ALA A 170 -12.13 -7.57 13.50
CA ALA A 170 -11.75 -7.58 14.89
C ALA A 170 -11.06 -6.26 15.27
N ASP A 171 -10.99 -5.96 16.55
CA ASP A 171 -10.31 -4.75 17.03
C ASP A 171 -8.81 -4.99 17.16
N LEU A 172 -8.02 -4.04 16.64
CA LEU A 172 -6.56 -4.07 16.77
C LEU A 172 -6.16 -4.01 18.25
N ASN A 173 -5.14 -4.76 18.67
CA ASN A 173 -4.67 -4.89 20.04
C ASN A 173 -5.69 -5.49 21.03
N ASN A 174 -6.76 -6.08 20.55
CA ASN A 174 -7.71 -6.82 21.36
C ASN A 174 -7.72 -8.31 20.95
N PHE A 175 -6.92 -9.10 21.62
CA PHE A 175 -6.77 -10.53 21.32
C PHE A 175 -8.09 -11.29 21.41
N GLN A 176 -8.93 -10.95 22.41
CA GLN A 176 -10.24 -11.59 22.57
C GLN A 176 -11.15 -11.28 21.39
N SER A 177 -11.16 -10.04 20.89
CA SER A 177 -11.93 -9.67 19.69
C SER A 177 -11.54 -10.50 18.47
N VAL A 178 -10.25 -10.84 18.33
CA VAL A 178 -9.79 -11.73 17.25
C VAL A 178 -10.27 -13.15 17.47
N LEU A 179 -10.13 -13.70 18.70
CA LEU A 179 -10.56 -15.04 19.05
C LEU A 179 -12.08 -15.25 18.83
N ASP A 180 -12.88 -14.23 19.14
CA ASP A 180 -14.35 -14.28 18.96
C ASP A 180 -14.76 -14.39 17.48
N GLN A 181 -13.87 -14.01 16.55
CA GLN A 181 -14.10 -14.12 15.10
C GLN A 181 -13.54 -15.42 14.50
N VAL A 182 -12.63 -16.11 15.19
CA VAL A 182 -12.01 -17.33 14.67
C VAL A 182 -13.02 -18.48 14.63
N THR A 183 -13.06 -19.17 13.49
CA THR A 183 -13.83 -20.40 13.30
C THR A 183 -12.93 -21.45 12.61
N ASP A 184 -13.46 -22.64 12.44
CA ASP A 184 -12.84 -23.72 11.65
C ASP A 184 -12.65 -23.36 10.17
N LYS A 185 -13.36 -22.33 9.68
CA LYS A 185 -13.23 -21.79 8.33
C LYS A 185 -12.21 -20.67 8.21
N THR A 186 -11.65 -20.18 9.29
CA THR A 186 -10.68 -19.08 9.27
C THR A 186 -9.38 -19.53 8.60
N CYS A 187 -9.06 -18.95 7.44
CA CYS A 187 -7.85 -19.28 6.70
C CYS A 187 -6.72 -18.25 6.86
N ALA A 188 -7.04 -17.03 7.26
CA ALA A 188 -6.03 -15.97 7.44
C ALA A 188 -6.52 -14.87 8.38
N ILE A 189 -5.56 -14.18 8.97
CA ILE A 189 -5.74 -12.90 9.66
C ILE A 189 -4.86 -11.88 8.93
N ILE A 190 -5.44 -10.75 8.52
CA ILE A 190 -4.71 -9.65 7.91
C ILE A 190 -4.68 -8.46 8.86
N MET A 191 -3.48 -7.97 9.15
CA MET A 191 -3.27 -6.86 10.07
C MET A 191 -2.08 -6.01 9.64
N GLU A 192 -2.07 -4.77 10.09
CA GLU A 192 -0.93 -3.86 9.96
C GLU A 192 -0.17 -3.84 11.29
N THR A 193 1.15 -3.96 11.25
CA THR A 193 1.99 -3.74 12.45
C THR A 193 1.96 -2.29 12.92
N VAL A 194 1.79 -1.36 11.97
CA VAL A 194 1.58 0.07 12.21
C VAL A 194 0.47 0.50 11.27
N GLN A 195 -0.69 0.89 11.81
CA GLN A 195 -1.77 1.43 10.99
C GLN A 195 -1.38 2.82 10.46
N LEU A 196 -1.47 2.99 9.13
CA LEU A 196 -1.16 4.24 8.44
C LEU A 196 -2.18 5.35 8.74
N SER A 197 -3.35 5.01 9.28
CA SER A 197 -4.32 5.98 9.78
C SER A 197 -3.74 6.68 11.00
N LEU A 198 -3.13 7.83 10.79
CA LEU A 198 -2.31 8.60 11.73
C LEU A 198 -3.05 9.08 13.00
N ILE A 199 -4.34 8.83 13.13
CA ILE A 199 -5.13 9.20 14.31
C ILE A 199 -5.18 8.05 15.35
N HIS A 200 -4.84 6.83 14.94
CA HIS A 200 -4.86 5.65 15.81
C HIS A 200 -3.49 4.94 15.77
N ILE A 201 -2.47 5.62 16.27
CA ILE A 201 -1.19 4.96 16.55
C ILE A 201 -1.45 4.04 17.73
N SER A 202 -1.38 2.72 17.51
CA SER A 202 -1.30 1.76 18.61
C SER A 202 -0.10 2.13 19.49
N GLU A 203 -0.31 2.24 20.78
CA GLU A 203 0.74 2.60 21.71
C GLU A 203 1.95 1.67 21.53
N PRO A 204 3.16 2.19 21.28
CA PRO A 204 4.35 1.37 21.00
C PRO A 204 4.71 0.41 22.15
N THR A 205 4.22 0.64 23.35
CA THR A 205 4.40 -0.22 24.52
C THR A 205 3.71 -1.58 24.42
N ARG A 206 2.68 -1.75 23.59
CA ARG A 206 1.98 -3.04 23.43
C ARG A 206 2.59 -3.93 22.35
N LEU A 207 3.30 -3.39 21.39
CA LEU A 207 4.03 -4.17 20.38
C LEU A 207 5.24 -4.90 20.98
N ALA A 208 5.82 -4.42 22.07
CA ALA A 208 6.91 -5.07 22.78
C ALA A 208 6.48 -6.30 23.62
N LEU A 209 5.20 -6.55 23.76
CA LEU A 209 4.64 -7.67 24.52
C LEU A 209 4.20 -8.87 23.64
N ILE A 210 4.39 -8.79 22.32
CA ILE A 210 3.99 -9.82 21.36
C ILE A 210 5.20 -10.47 20.68
N SER A 211 6.43 -10.17 21.14
CA SER A 211 7.66 -10.82 20.67
C SER A 211 8.03 -12.03 21.52
#